data_4ea0d0efd8501ac8d3c6fe9346e4a283
#
_entry.id   4ea0d0efd8501ac8d3c6fe9346e4a283
#
_cell.length_a   1.000
_cell.length_b   1.000
_cell.length_c   1.000
_cell.angle_alpha   90.00
_cell.angle_beta   90.00
_cell.angle_gamma   90.00
#
_symmetry.space_group_name_H-M   'P 1'
#
loop_
_entity.id
_entity.type
_entity.pdbx_description
1 polymer ?
#
loop_
_entity_poly.entity_id
_entity_poly.type
_entity_poly.pdbx_seq_one_letter_code
_entity_poly.pdbx_strand_id
1 'polypeptide(L)'
;MKKILSLALAAAMTLSLLAGCGSKDSGSSTSSANSGGASSQTTGTHDPVTINFPTASASGALYAVGAAITNLWDTEIDYVSASSQASAGGIENLTLVSEGEAQVSIAISSNCYQCLNGTDSFEGYAYDDLKVIAGLYFNPNQVVVTE
;
A
#
# COMPACT_ATOMS: atom_id res chain seq x y z
N MET A 1 15.30 22.59 40.74
CA MET A 1 13.82 22.52 40.85
C MET A 1 13.10 22.23 39.50
N LYS A 2 13.83 22.08 38.38
CA LYS A 2 13.22 21.81 37.06
C LYS A 2 13.16 20.31 36.67
N LYS A 3 13.77 19.42 37.45
CA LYS A 3 13.85 17.97 37.14
C LYS A 3 12.82 17.10 37.88
N ILE A 4 12.04 17.67 38.79
CA ILE A 4 11.05 16.94 39.60
C ILE A 4 9.63 17.06 39.02
N LEU A 5 9.41 18.06 38.14
CA LEU A 5 8.09 18.31 37.56
C LEU A 5 7.75 17.39 36.37
N SER A 6 8.77 16.77 35.74
CA SER A 6 8.57 15.85 34.61
C SER A 6 8.23 14.42 35.02
N LEU A 7 8.47 14.03 36.26
CA LEU A 7 8.16 12.68 36.75
C LEU A 7 6.71 12.50 37.23
N ALA A 8 6.03 13.61 37.57
CA ALA A 8 4.65 13.57 38.06
C ALA A 8 3.59 13.45 36.94
N LEU A 9 3.94 13.76 35.67
CA LEU A 9 3.00 13.72 34.56
C LEU A 9 2.91 12.33 33.90
N ALA A 10 3.87 11.44 34.14
CA ALA A 10 3.89 10.09 33.57
C ALA A 10 3.05 9.07 34.34
N ALA A 11 2.66 9.37 35.59
CA ALA A 11 1.92 8.44 36.45
C ALA A 11 0.37 8.52 36.33
N ALA A 12 -0.15 9.52 35.61
CA ALA A 12 -1.61 9.74 35.54
C ALA A 12 -2.31 9.07 34.34
N MET A 13 -1.59 8.41 33.42
CA MET A 13 -2.18 7.84 32.20
C MET A 13 -2.38 6.31 32.21
N THR A 14 -2.11 5.63 33.32
CA THR A 14 -2.18 4.16 33.36
C THR A 14 -3.43 3.58 34.06
N LEU A 15 -4.41 4.38 34.43
CA LEU A 15 -5.55 3.89 35.23
C LEU A 15 -6.92 3.92 34.55
N SER A 16 -7.04 4.09 33.22
CA SER A 16 -8.34 4.22 32.52
C SER A 16 -8.74 3.06 31.58
N LEU A 17 -8.14 1.88 31.68
CA LEU A 17 -8.39 0.76 30.74
C LEU A 17 -9.03 -0.49 31.35
N LEU A 18 -9.75 -0.37 32.47
CA LEU A 18 -10.45 -1.52 33.06
C LEU A 18 -11.89 -1.17 33.49
N ALA A 19 -12.78 -0.83 32.56
CA ALA A 19 -14.21 -0.88 32.83
C ALA A 19 -14.99 -0.99 31.50
N GLY A 20 -15.42 -2.19 31.15
CA GLY A 20 -16.25 -2.38 29.93
C GLY A 20 -16.48 -3.84 29.58
N CYS A 21 -16.92 -4.67 30.56
CA CYS A 21 -17.42 -6.00 30.26
C CYS A 21 -18.85 -6.10 30.74
N GLY A 22 -19.78 -6.49 29.85
CA GLY A 22 -21.07 -7.05 30.28
C GLY A 22 -22.30 -6.33 29.74
N SER A 23 -22.98 -6.93 28.76
CA SER A 23 -24.35 -7.42 28.93
C SER A 23 -24.83 -8.10 27.63
N LYS A 24 -25.28 -9.33 27.78
CA LYS A 24 -26.19 -10.04 26.89
C LYS A 24 -27.52 -9.29 26.79
N ASP A 25 -28.12 -9.23 25.60
CA ASP A 25 -29.52 -9.64 25.48
C ASP A 25 -29.91 -10.00 24.03
N SER A 26 -30.79 -10.96 23.94
CA SER A 26 -31.34 -11.62 22.77
C SER A 26 -32.41 -10.77 22.08
N GLY A 27 -32.54 -10.87 20.78
CA GLY A 27 -33.65 -10.28 20.01
C GLY A 27 -33.62 -10.69 18.53
N SER A 28 -34.30 -11.71 18.27
CA SER A 28 -34.97 -12.32 17.10
C SER A 28 -35.23 -11.49 15.85
N SER A 29 -34.89 -12.15 14.72
CA SER A 29 -35.57 -12.21 13.41
C SER A 29 -35.86 -10.94 12.60
N THR A 30 -35.33 -10.88 11.38
CA THR A 30 -36.18 -10.98 10.17
C THR A 30 -35.30 -11.21 8.93
N SER A 31 -35.61 -12.27 8.20
CA SER A 31 -35.06 -12.66 6.92
C SER A 31 -35.39 -11.63 5.84
N SER A 32 -34.38 -11.24 5.06
CA SER A 32 -34.61 -10.77 3.70
C SER A 32 -33.55 -11.43 2.82
N ALA A 33 -33.99 -12.42 2.09
CA ALA A 33 -33.23 -13.03 1.01
C ALA A 33 -33.03 -12.00 -0.09
N ASN A 34 -31.77 -11.67 -0.37
CA ASN A 34 -31.37 -11.04 -1.61
C ASN A 34 -30.45 -12.02 -2.33
N SER A 35 -30.98 -12.60 -3.41
CA SER A 35 -30.23 -13.44 -4.33
C SER A 35 -29.25 -12.60 -5.11
N GLY A 36 -28.01 -12.55 -4.62
CA GLY A 36 -26.86 -12.02 -5.35
C GLY A 36 -26.00 -13.20 -5.78
N GLY A 37 -25.68 -13.26 -7.08
CA GLY A 37 -25.01 -14.35 -7.74
C GLY A 37 -23.76 -14.84 -7.04
N ALA A 38 -23.69 -16.13 -6.78
CA ALA A 38 -22.51 -16.83 -6.35
C ALA A 38 -21.46 -16.78 -7.47
N SER A 39 -20.50 -15.88 -7.38
CA SER A 39 -19.23 -16.06 -8.04
C SER A 39 -18.59 -17.29 -7.40
N SER A 40 -18.43 -18.34 -8.17
CA SER A 40 -17.66 -19.53 -7.76
C SER A 40 -16.23 -19.09 -7.49
N GLN A 41 -15.91 -18.78 -6.23
CA GLN A 41 -14.54 -18.69 -5.78
C GLN A 41 -13.94 -20.09 -5.86
N THR A 42 -13.00 -20.26 -6.75
CA THR A 42 -12.13 -21.42 -6.77
C THR A 42 -11.27 -21.31 -5.52
N THR A 43 -11.62 -22.05 -4.47
CA THR A 43 -10.82 -22.17 -3.25
C THR A 43 -9.56 -22.97 -3.55
N GLY A 44 -8.60 -22.35 -4.23
CA GLY A 44 -7.22 -22.79 -4.19
C GLY A 44 -6.65 -22.37 -2.82
N THR A 45 -6.11 -23.31 -2.07
CA THR A 45 -5.32 -23.00 -0.87
C THR A 45 -4.03 -22.29 -1.33
N HIS A 46 -4.05 -20.97 -1.29
CA HIS A 46 -2.87 -20.14 -1.51
C HIS A 46 -2.24 -19.78 -0.16
N ASP A 47 -0.93 -19.74 -0.11
CA ASP A 47 -0.25 -19.19 1.05
C ASP A 47 -0.51 -17.68 1.15
N PRO A 48 -0.61 -17.13 2.37
CA PRO A 48 -0.81 -15.69 2.55
C PRO A 48 0.34 -14.89 1.94
N VAL A 49 0.01 -13.83 1.19
CA VAL A 49 0.96 -12.94 0.52
C VAL A 49 0.79 -11.53 1.04
N THR A 50 1.88 -10.91 1.47
CA THR A 50 1.91 -9.48 1.82
C THR A 50 2.52 -8.69 0.66
N ILE A 51 1.86 -7.61 0.25
CA ILE A 51 2.31 -6.74 -0.83
C ILE A 51 2.53 -5.33 -0.29
N ASN A 52 3.79 -4.89 -0.31
CA ASN A 52 4.17 -3.50 -0.15
C ASN A 52 4.18 -2.84 -1.53
N PHE A 53 3.44 -1.75 -1.69
CA PHE A 53 3.27 -1.06 -2.97
C PHE A 53 3.71 0.42 -2.87
N PRO A 54 5.01 0.72 -3.00
CA PRO A 54 5.49 2.09 -3.05
C PRO A 54 5.02 2.79 -4.32
N THR A 55 4.63 4.05 -4.19
CA THR A 55 3.93 4.80 -5.24
C THR A 55 4.61 6.14 -5.54
N ALA A 56 4.31 7.16 -4.76
CA ALA A 56 4.89 8.49 -4.84
C ALA A 56 4.51 9.30 -3.59
N SER A 57 4.69 10.61 -3.64
CA SER A 57 4.26 11.53 -2.58
C SER A 57 2.79 11.28 -2.20
N ALA A 58 2.48 11.29 -0.90
CA ALA A 58 1.13 11.03 -0.37
C ALA A 58 0.05 11.99 -0.89
N SER A 59 0.41 13.18 -1.37
CA SER A 59 -0.49 14.15 -2.01
C SER A 59 -0.60 13.97 -3.54
N GLY A 60 0.13 13.02 -4.13
CA GLY A 60 0.20 12.82 -5.57
C GLY A 60 -0.87 11.88 -6.12
N ALA A 61 -1.17 12.02 -7.41
CA ALA A 61 -2.13 11.16 -8.10
C ALA A 61 -1.71 9.67 -8.10
N LEU A 62 -0.42 9.39 -8.22
CA LEU A 62 0.10 8.01 -8.19
C LEU A 62 -0.16 7.32 -6.85
N TYR A 63 -0.09 8.07 -5.74
CA TYR A 63 -0.43 7.53 -4.43
C TYR A 63 -1.91 7.16 -4.34
N ALA A 64 -2.81 8.04 -4.82
CA ALA A 64 -4.25 7.76 -4.83
C ALA A 64 -4.61 6.54 -5.69
N VAL A 65 -3.98 6.40 -6.86
CA VAL A 65 -4.14 5.23 -7.74
C VAL A 65 -3.62 3.96 -7.04
N GLY A 66 -2.43 4.01 -6.45
CA GLY A 66 -1.86 2.87 -5.74
C GLY A 66 -2.70 2.44 -4.54
N ALA A 67 -3.22 3.41 -3.77
CA ALA A 67 -4.12 3.12 -2.65
C ALA A 67 -5.43 2.44 -3.12
N ALA A 68 -5.98 2.86 -4.26
CA ALA A 68 -7.16 2.20 -4.83
C ALA A 68 -6.87 0.77 -5.28
N ILE A 69 -5.72 0.53 -5.90
CA ILE A 69 -5.30 -0.80 -6.36
C ILE A 69 -5.06 -1.73 -5.17
N THR A 70 -4.31 -1.30 -4.17
CA THR A 70 -4.02 -2.12 -2.99
C THR A 70 -5.28 -2.43 -2.19
N ASN A 71 -6.20 -1.47 -2.06
CA ASN A 71 -7.49 -1.71 -1.42
C ASN A 71 -8.33 -2.74 -2.20
N LEU A 72 -8.31 -2.70 -3.54
CA LEU A 72 -8.99 -3.69 -4.36
C LEU A 72 -8.39 -5.09 -4.15
N TRP A 73 -7.07 -5.22 -4.16
CA TRP A 73 -6.42 -6.51 -3.94
C TRP A 73 -6.68 -7.08 -2.55
N ASP A 74 -6.61 -6.25 -1.52
CA ASP A 74 -6.87 -6.65 -0.13
C ASP A 74 -8.33 -7.06 0.11
N THR A 75 -9.26 -6.50 -0.69
CA THR A 75 -10.69 -6.79 -0.57
C THR A 75 -11.12 -7.99 -1.41
N GLU A 76 -10.55 -8.16 -2.61
CA GLU A 76 -11.03 -9.14 -3.59
C GLU A 76 -10.21 -10.44 -3.61
N ILE A 77 -9.04 -10.47 -2.97
CA ILE A 77 -8.15 -11.63 -2.99
C ILE A 77 -7.85 -12.08 -1.56
N ASP A 78 -8.56 -13.08 -1.09
CA ASP A 78 -8.59 -13.56 0.31
C ASP A 78 -7.21 -13.85 0.93
N TYR A 79 -6.22 -14.23 0.11
CA TYR A 79 -4.87 -14.58 0.57
C TYR A 79 -3.86 -13.43 0.40
N VAL A 80 -4.27 -12.25 -0.06
CA VAL A 80 -3.42 -11.08 -0.26
C VAL A 80 -3.70 -10.03 0.81
N SER A 81 -2.66 -9.53 1.46
CA SER A 81 -2.70 -8.32 2.26
C SER A 81 -1.83 -7.26 1.59
N ALA A 82 -2.45 -6.21 1.05
CA ALA A 82 -1.77 -5.21 0.26
C ALA A 82 -1.84 -3.82 0.90
N SER A 83 -0.73 -3.10 0.89
CA SER A 83 -0.67 -1.72 1.40
C SER A 83 0.11 -0.79 0.48
N SER A 84 -0.45 0.40 0.25
CA SER A 84 0.21 1.47 -0.49
C SER A 84 1.14 2.27 0.41
N GLN A 85 2.34 2.60 -0.08
CA GLN A 85 3.33 3.39 0.64
C GLN A 85 3.69 4.66 -0.13
N ALA A 86 3.89 5.75 0.61
CA ALA A 86 4.47 6.95 0.03
C ALA A 86 5.96 6.75 -0.23
N SER A 87 6.47 7.34 -1.30
CA SER A 87 7.88 7.28 -1.70
C SER A 87 8.30 8.54 -2.45
N ALA A 88 9.59 8.64 -2.79
CA ALA A 88 10.10 9.69 -3.66
C ALA A 88 9.81 9.44 -5.16
N GLY A 89 9.18 8.33 -5.53
CA GLY A 89 8.74 8.03 -6.89
C GLY A 89 9.49 6.90 -7.57
N GLY A 90 9.39 6.85 -8.90
CA GLY A 90 9.72 5.67 -9.69
C GLY A 90 11.14 5.11 -9.51
N ILE A 91 12.16 5.94 -9.25
CA ILE A 91 13.54 5.45 -9.04
C ILE A 91 13.61 4.69 -7.71
N GLU A 92 13.16 5.31 -6.60
CA GLU A 92 13.12 4.67 -5.29
C GLU A 92 12.25 3.41 -5.33
N ASN A 93 11.10 3.47 -5.99
CA ASN A 93 10.19 2.32 -6.12
C ASN A 93 10.86 1.11 -6.76
N LEU A 94 11.61 1.33 -7.84
CA LEU A 94 12.32 0.26 -8.53
C LEU A 94 13.51 -0.26 -7.72
N THR A 95 14.16 0.60 -6.94
CA THR A 95 15.20 0.20 -5.99
C THR A 95 14.61 -0.73 -4.92
N LEU A 96 13.51 -0.35 -4.28
CA LEU A 96 12.84 -1.17 -3.28
C LEU A 96 12.38 -2.54 -3.84
N VAL A 97 11.92 -2.57 -5.10
CA VAL A 97 11.58 -3.84 -5.76
C VAL A 97 12.82 -4.69 -6.01
N SER A 98 13.91 -4.11 -6.47
CA SER A 98 15.15 -4.84 -6.76
C SER A 98 15.84 -5.37 -5.50
N GLU A 99 15.64 -4.71 -4.36
CA GLU A 99 16.15 -5.13 -3.05
C GLU A 99 15.22 -6.13 -2.34
N GLY A 100 14.01 -6.38 -2.90
CA GLY A 100 13.01 -7.29 -2.34
C GLY A 100 12.18 -6.68 -1.20
N GLU A 101 12.33 -5.39 -0.93
CA GLU A 101 11.57 -4.67 0.10
C GLU A 101 10.14 -4.34 -0.35
N ALA A 102 9.91 -4.31 -1.66
CA ALA A 102 8.59 -4.20 -2.27
C ALA A 102 8.36 -5.30 -3.31
N GLN A 103 7.14 -5.77 -3.43
CA GLN A 103 6.77 -6.82 -4.38
C GLN A 103 6.25 -6.26 -5.70
N VAL A 104 5.61 -5.10 -5.64
CA VAL A 104 5.03 -4.39 -6.80
C VAL A 104 5.22 -2.89 -6.60
N SER A 105 5.36 -2.14 -7.69
CA SER A 105 5.45 -0.69 -7.60
C SER A 105 4.87 0.02 -8.83
N ILE A 106 4.67 1.33 -8.72
CA ILE A 106 4.37 2.20 -9.86
C ILE A 106 5.65 2.92 -10.28
N ALA A 107 5.98 2.85 -11.57
CA ALA A 107 7.08 3.62 -12.14
C ALA A 107 6.73 4.10 -13.56
N ILE A 108 7.38 5.16 -14.01
CA ILE A 108 7.29 5.60 -15.41
C ILE A 108 8.20 4.74 -16.29
N SER A 109 7.83 4.58 -17.55
CA SER A 109 8.52 3.69 -18.49
C SER A 109 10.01 4.00 -18.66
N SER A 110 10.41 5.26 -18.60
CA SER A 110 11.83 5.65 -18.68
C SER A 110 12.64 5.12 -17.48
N ASN A 111 12.10 5.17 -16.26
CA ASN A 111 12.79 4.60 -15.09
C ASN A 111 12.87 3.06 -15.17
N CYS A 112 11.83 2.40 -15.68
CA CYS A 112 11.88 0.96 -15.92
C CYS A 112 12.97 0.60 -16.93
N TYR A 113 13.09 1.37 -18.02
CA TYR A 113 14.15 1.18 -19.01
C TYR A 113 15.55 1.35 -18.40
N GLN A 114 15.75 2.41 -17.61
CA GLN A 114 17.03 2.67 -16.93
C GLN A 114 17.38 1.54 -15.94
N CYS A 115 16.41 1.07 -15.17
CA CYS A 115 16.58 0.00 -14.22
C CYS A 115 16.96 -1.32 -14.88
N LEU A 116 16.28 -1.69 -15.98
CA LEU A 116 16.57 -2.90 -16.76
C LEU A 116 17.96 -2.88 -17.39
N ASN A 117 18.43 -1.71 -17.84
CA ASN A 117 19.69 -1.59 -18.58
C ASN A 117 20.85 -1.10 -17.71
N GLY A 118 20.64 -0.76 -16.45
CA GLY A 118 21.68 -0.25 -15.56
C GLY A 118 22.27 1.07 -16.03
N THR A 119 21.42 2.01 -16.46
CA THR A 119 21.83 3.31 -17.00
C THR A 119 21.30 4.46 -16.13
N ASP A 120 21.87 5.64 -16.29
CA ASP A 120 21.49 6.86 -15.58
C ASP A 120 21.43 6.64 -14.05
N SER A 121 20.23 6.72 -13.47
CA SER A 121 20.02 6.55 -12.02
C SER A 121 20.35 5.14 -11.51
N PHE A 122 20.51 4.17 -12.41
CA PHE A 122 20.86 2.77 -12.13
C PHE A 122 22.21 2.37 -12.73
N GLU A 123 23.10 3.34 -12.98
CA GLU A 123 24.41 3.05 -13.56
C GLU A 123 25.20 2.03 -12.73
N GLY A 124 25.61 0.94 -13.37
CA GLY A 124 26.31 -0.17 -12.73
C GLY A 124 25.41 -1.12 -11.94
N TYR A 125 24.10 -0.93 -11.96
CA TYR A 125 23.12 -1.74 -11.22
C TYR A 125 21.92 -2.06 -12.11
N ALA A 126 22.04 -3.04 -12.98
CA ALA A 126 20.92 -3.54 -13.78
C ALA A 126 20.09 -4.56 -13.03
N TYR A 127 18.77 -4.44 -13.09
CA TYR A 127 17.84 -5.43 -12.53
C TYR A 127 16.99 -6.03 -13.66
N ASP A 128 17.41 -7.18 -14.15
CA ASP A 128 16.85 -7.88 -15.31
C ASP A 128 15.59 -8.72 -15.00
N ASP A 129 15.33 -8.97 -13.72
CA ASP A 129 14.11 -9.67 -13.26
C ASP A 129 12.87 -8.78 -13.20
N LEU A 130 12.99 -7.49 -13.50
CA LEU A 130 11.86 -6.58 -13.51
C LEU A 130 10.80 -7.02 -14.54
N LYS A 131 9.54 -7.15 -14.08
CA LYS A 131 8.41 -7.51 -14.93
C LYS A 131 7.37 -6.40 -14.92
N VAL A 132 6.79 -6.10 -16.07
CA VAL A 132 5.70 -5.15 -16.23
C VAL A 132 4.38 -5.91 -16.17
N ILE A 133 3.51 -5.55 -15.24
CA ILE A 133 2.19 -6.17 -15.06
C ILE A 133 1.16 -5.47 -15.93
N ALA A 134 1.13 -4.12 -15.92
CA ALA A 134 0.15 -3.34 -16.67
C ALA A 134 0.66 -1.92 -16.95
N GLY A 135 0.14 -1.31 -18.02
CA GLY A 135 0.21 0.12 -18.24
C GLY A 135 -1.05 0.78 -17.70
N LEU A 136 -0.90 1.79 -16.83
CA LEU A 136 -2.03 2.44 -16.17
C LEU A 136 -2.59 3.60 -16.99
N TYR A 137 -1.76 4.61 -17.28
CA TYR A 137 -2.16 5.80 -18.02
C TYR A 137 -0.94 6.55 -18.58
N PHE A 138 -1.21 7.49 -19.49
CA PHE A 138 -0.18 8.38 -20.02
C PHE A 138 0.15 9.49 -19.01
N ASN A 139 1.43 9.75 -18.82
CA ASN A 139 1.93 10.87 -18.03
C ASN A 139 2.73 11.82 -18.94
N PRO A 140 2.06 12.73 -19.69
CA PRO A 140 2.73 13.61 -20.64
C PRO A 140 3.52 14.71 -19.92
N ASN A 141 4.73 14.97 -20.39
CA ASN A 141 5.49 16.13 -19.96
C ASN A 141 4.95 17.38 -20.67
N GLN A 142 4.71 18.44 -19.90
CA GLN A 142 4.30 19.74 -20.40
C GLN A 142 5.31 20.79 -19.98
N VAL A 143 5.75 21.61 -20.93
CA VAL A 143 6.64 22.74 -20.68
C VAL A 143 5.82 24.02 -20.88
N VAL A 144 5.74 24.81 -19.82
CA VAL A 144 5.06 26.12 -19.84
C VAL A 144 6.12 27.19 -19.63
N VAL A 145 6.11 28.20 -20.49
CA VAL A 145 6.98 29.38 -20.39
C VAL A 145 6.13 30.64 -20.24
N THR A 146 6.64 31.61 -19.51
CA THR A 146 6.07 32.95 -19.46
C THR A 146 6.68 33.80 -20.57
N GLU A 147 5.89 34.70 -21.18
CA GLU A 147 6.37 35.70 -22.11
C GLU A 147 7.19 36.79 -21.40
#